data_f4f5e9a5b69cfc28602708824e60540e
#
_entry.id   f4f5e9a5b69cfc28602708824e60540e
#
_cell.length_a   1.000
_cell.length_b   1.000
_cell.length_c   1.000
_cell.angle_alpha   90.00
_cell.angle_beta   90.00
_cell.angle_gamma   90.00
#
_symmetry.space_group_name_H-M   'P 1'
#
loop_
_entity.id
_entity.type
_entity.pdbx_description
1 polymer ?
#
loop_
_entity_poly.entity_id
_entity_poly.type
_entity_poly.pdbx_seq_one_letter_code
_entity_poly.pdbx_strand_id
1 'polypeptide(L)'
;MEQNQDQEYIEREHCLILEHRRSLKITGVTDVIAYDEHIIQINTTDKALEIRGDGLHMKQLALDKGIIEVDGCVNSLEYQEQ
;
A
#
# COMPACT_ATOMS: atom_id res chain seq x y z
N MET A 1 -18.35 11.36 -18.54
CA MET A 1 -17.76 11.35 -18.42
C MET A 1 -16.87 11.53 -18.38
N GLU A 2 -16.46 11.44 -18.12
CA GLU A 2 -15.64 11.47 -18.08
C GLU A 2 -14.83 11.77 -17.78
N GLN A 3 -14.29 11.73 -17.37
CA GLN A 3 -13.41 11.93 -17.01
C GLN A 3 -12.47 12.53 -17.28
N ASN A 4 -11.78 13.05 -16.93
CA ASN A 4 -10.83 13.56 -17.12
C ASN A 4 -9.87 13.17 -17.24
N GLN A 5 -9.44 12.91 -17.53
CA GLN A 5 -8.52 12.42 -17.77
C GLN A 5 -7.24 12.86 -18.16
N ASP A 6 -6.74 13.31 -18.72
CA ASP A 6 -5.51 13.93 -19.08
C ASP A 6 -4.87 14.57 -17.93
N GLN A 7 -5.49 14.50 -16.83
CA GLN A 7 -4.98 14.99 -15.60
C GLN A 7 -4.11 13.98 -14.96
N GLU A 8 -3.21 14.40 -14.12
CA GLU A 8 -2.53 13.51 -13.24
C GLU A 8 -3.53 12.72 -12.47
N TYR A 9 -3.39 11.44 -12.47
CA TYR A 9 -4.29 10.57 -11.76
C TYR A 9 -3.72 10.25 -10.38
N ILE A 10 -4.48 10.58 -9.36
CA ILE A 10 -4.10 10.28 -7.98
C ILE A 10 -5.08 9.27 -7.45
N GLU A 11 -4.57 8.12 -7.00
CA GLU A 11 -5.41 7.06 -6.51
C GLU A 11 -5.75 7.34 -5.07
N ARG A 12 -6.99 7.76 -4.81
CA ARG A 12 -7.41 8.09 -3.46
C ARG A 12 -8.21 7.01 -2.79
N GLU A 13 -8.77 6.10 -3.57
CA GLU A 13 -9.51 5.01 -2.97
C GLU A 13 -8.55 3.96 -2.47
N HIS A 14 -8.78 3.53 -1.25
CA HIS A 14 -7.94 2.51 -0.67
C HIS A 14 -8.34 1.16 -1.23
N CYS A 15 -7.40 0.50 -1.86
CA CYS A 15 -7.62 -0.83 -2.44
C CYS A 15 -6.36 -1.64 -2.23
N LEU A 16 -6.53 -2.93 -2.08
CA LEU A 16 -5.41 -3.79 -1.77
C LEU A 16 -5.54 -5.05 -2.61
N ILE A 17 -4.50 -5.39 -3.35
CA ILE A 17 -4.47 -6.60 -4.17
C ILE A 17 -3.27 -7.42 -3.74
N LEU A 18 -3.54 -8.64 -3.28
CA LEU A 18 -2.50 -9.55 -2.85
C LEU A 18 -2.56 -10.78 -3.72
N GLU A 19 -1.44 -11.09 -4.40
CA GLU A 19 -1.35 -12.25 -5.27
C GLU A 19 -0.34 -13.23 -4.72
N HIS A 20 -0.76 -14.47 -4.49
CA HIS A 20 0.10 -15.55 -4.06
C HIS A 20 0.87 -15.22 -2.77
N ARG A 21 0.34 -14.31 -1.96
CA ARG A 21 1.01 -13.84 -0.73
C ARG A 21 2.40 -13.27 -1.00
N ARG A 22 2.69 -12.92 -2.24
CA ARG A 22 4.03 -12.48 -2.61
C ARG A 22 4.06 -11.12 -3.27
N SER A 23 2.97 -10.71 -3.87
CA SER A 23 2.92 -9.44 -4.57
C SER A 23 1.75 -8.66 -4.05
N LEU A 24 2.01 -7.50 -3.46
CA LEU A 24 0.99 -6.71 -2.82
C LEU A 24 1.01 -5.31 -3.42
N LYS A 25 -0.14 -4.88 -3.93
CA LYS A 25 -0.30 -3.53 -4.43
C LYS A 25 -1.37 -2.83 -3.60
N ILE A 26 -1.06 -1.65 -3.11
CA ILE A 26 -1.97 -0.89 -2.27
C ILE A 26 -2.14 0.50 -2.86
N THR A 27 -3.39 0.92 -2.98
CA THR A 27 -3.72 2.27 -3.40
C THR A 27 -4.36 3.03 -2.24
N GLY A 28 -4.48 4.34 -2.39
CA GLY A 28 -5.02 5.17 -1.33
C GLY A 28 -4.06 5.32 -0.17
N VAL A 29 -2.76 5.20 -0.42
CA VAL A 29 -1.74 5.32 0.61
C VAL A 29 -1.39 6.80 0.77
N THR A 30 -1.38 7.27 2.01
CA THR A 30 -1.07 8.68 2.28
C THR A 30 0.31 8.87 2.88
N ASP A 31 0.86 7.84 3.54
CA ASP A 31 2.16 7.98 4.16
C ASP A 31 2.72 6.62 4.51
N VAL A 32 4.04 6.52 4.63
CA VAL A 32 4.71 5.32 5.13
C VAL A 32 5.28 5.68 6.49
N ILE A 33 4.84 4.94 7.52
CA ILE A 33 5.22 5.22 8.90
C ILE A 33 6.49 4.47 9.27
N ALA A 34 6.56 3.20 8.86
CA ALA A 34 7.71 2.35 9.20
C ALA A 34 7.86 1.30 8.12
N TYR A 35 9.10 0.89 7.89
CA TYR A 35 9.39 -0.10 6.87
C TYR A 35 10.65 -0.86 7.23
N ASP A 36 10.52 -2.19 7.32
CA ASP A 36 11.67 -3.07 7.32
C ASP A 36 11.23 -4.40 6.70
N GLU A 37 12.13 -5.38 6.68
CA GLU A 37 11.83 -6.61 5.94
C GLU A 37 10.78 -7.47 6.62
N HIS A 38 10.40 -7.15 7.84
CA HIS A 38 9.41 -7.95 8.57
C HIS A 38 8.11 -7.21 8.79
N ILE A 39 8.12 -5.88 8.71
CA ILE A 39 6.93 -5.11 9.00
C ILE A 39 6.93 -3.82 8.18
N ILE A 40 5.76 -3.49 7.65
CA ILE A 40 5.55 -2.21 6.96
C ILE A 40 4.29 -1.61 7.55
N GLN A 41 4.37 -0.36 7.98
CA GLN A 41 3.23 0.36 8.53
C GLN A 41 2.97 1.57 7.66
N ILE A 42 1.76 1.72 7.21
CA ILE A 42 1.37 2.82 6.34
C ILE A 42 0.08 3.44 6.82
N ASN A 43 -0.14 4.69 6.41
CA ASN A 43 -1.44 5.32 6.56
C ASN A 43 -2.13 5.28 5.22
N THR A 44 -3.44 5.11 5.25
CA THR A 44 -4.26 5.12 4.04
C THR A 44 -5.35 6.16 4.20
N THR A 45 -6.13 6.34 3.17
CA THR A 45 -7.27 7.27 3.24
C THR A 45 -8.37 6.73 4.15
N ASP A 46 -8.25 5.47 4.56
CA ASP A 46 -9.20 4.87 5.49
C ASP A 46 -8.56 4.75 6.87
N LYS A 47 -7.77 3.70 7.10
CA LYS A 47 -7.12 3.47 8.39
C LYS A 47 -5.66 3.14 8.18
N ALA A 48 -4.88 3.22 9.25
CA ALA A 48 -3.51 2.75 9.20
C ALA A 48 -3.53 1.24 8.98
N LEU A 49 -2.55 0.76 8.25
CA LEU A 49 -2.47 -0.65 7.89
C LEU A 49 -1.08 -1.16 8.22
N GLU A 50 -1.03 -2.33 8.85
CA GLU A 50 0.22 -2.97 9.18
C GLU A 50 0.35 -4.26 8.37
N ILE A 51 1.46 -4.41 7.69
CA ILE A 51 1.77 -5.57 6.86
C ILE A 51 2.93 -6.30 7.52
N ARG A 52 2.76 -7.58 7.80
CA ARG A 52 3.81 -8.37 8.41
C ARG A 52 4.18 -9.52 7.51
N GLY A 53 5.45 -9.85 7.48
CA GLY A 53 5.93 -10.95 6.66
C GLY A 53 7.41 -11.15 6.76
N ASP A 54 7.98 -11.76 5.74
CA ASP A 54 9.40 -12.04 5.65
C ASP A 54 9.92 -11.57 4.32
N GLY A 55 11.09 -10.93 4.36
CA GLY A 55 11.73 -10.46 3.15
C GLY A 55 10.89 -9.43 2.42
N LEU A 56 10.16 -8.61 3.15
CA LEU A 56 9.32 -7.60 2.54
C LEU A 56 10.21 -6.55 1.89
N HIS A 57 9.86 -6.18 0.68
CA HIS A 57 10.64 -5.24 -0.11
C HIS A 57 9.70 -4.28 -0.79
N MET A 58 9.94 -3.00 -0.62
CA MET A 58 9.11 -1.98 -1.26
C MET A 58 9.57 -1.83 -2.69
N LYS A 59 8.83 -2.45 -3.59
CA LYS A 59 9.18 -2.48 -5.00
C LYS A 59 8.91 -1.15 -5.66
N GLN A 60 7.86 -0.48 -5.25
CA GLN A 60 7.51 0.82 -5.79
C GLN A 60 6.89 1.67 -4.72
N LEU A 61 7.28 2.94 -4.69
CA LEU A 61 6.73 3.90 -3.75
C LEU A 61 6.43 5.17 -4.50
N ALA A 62 5.16 5.46 -4.67
CA ALA A 62 4.70 6.65 -5.36
C ALA A 62 3.65 7.32 -4.50
N LEU A 63 4.10 8.00 -3.45
CA LEU A 63 3.18 8.62 -2.50
C LEU A 63 2.40 9.77 -3.11
N ASP A 64 2.99 10.44 -4.09
CA ASP A 64 2.28 11.50 -4.78
C ASP A 64 1.07 10.96 -5.52
N LYS A 65 1.07 9.67 -5.84
CA LYS A 65 -0.07 9.02 -6.50
C LYS A 65 -0.82 8.11 -5.54
N GLY A 66 -0.34 7.94 -4.33
CA GLY A 66 -0.99 7.10 -3.35
C GLY A 66 -0.84 5.61 -3.60
N ILE A 67 0.26 5.19 -4.26
CA ILE A 67 0.43 3.79 -4.66
C ILE A 67 1.74 3.25 -4.10
N ILE A 68 1.68 2.06 -3.51
CA ILE A 68 2.90 1.33 -3.18
C ILE A 68 2.74 -0.11 -3.66
N GLU A 69 3.88 -0.73 -3.97
CA GLU A 69 3.94 -2.15 -4.32
C GLU A 69 5.01 -2.80 -3.47
N VAL A 70 4.68 -3.95 -2.93
CA VAL A 70 5.54 -4.67 -2.01
C VAL A 70 5.69 -6.10 -2.49
N ASP A 71 6.92 -6.60 -2.49
CA ASP A 71 7.22 -8.01 -2.75
C ASP A 71 7.65 -8.65 -1.45
N GLY A 72 7.65 -9.96 -1.43
CA GLY A 72 8.07 -10.73 -0.29
C GLY A 72 6.99 -11.70 0.12
N CYS A 73 7.15 -12.31 1.28
CA CYS A 73 6.16 -13.25 1.77
C CYS A 73 5.28 -12.53 2.79
N VAL A 74 4.03 -12.32 2.44
CA VAL A 74 3.09 -11.61 3.32
C VAL A 74 2.42 -12.61 4.23
N ASN A 75 2.52 -12.39 5.54
CA ASN A 75 1.92 -13.28 6.53
C ASN A 75 0.64 -12.71 7.11
N SER A 76 0.55 -11.42 7.31
CA SER A 76 -0.68 -10.84 7.84
C SER A 76 -0.84 -9.40 7.39
N LEU A 77 -2.08 -8.98 7.37
CA LEU A 77 -2.49 -7.62 7.05
C LEU A 77 -3.49 -7.22 8.12
N GLU A 78 -3.24 -6.11 8.78
CA GLU A 78 -4.10 -5.74 9.89
C GLU A 78 -4.31 -4.24 9.90
N TYR A 79 -5.57 -3.83 9.94
CA TYR A 79 -5.90 -2.42 10.08
C TYR A 79 -5.84 -2.05 11.54
N GLN A 80 -5.28 -0.88 11.81
CA GLN A 80 -5.12 -0.41 13.17
C GLN A 80 -6.29 0.49 13.55
N GLU A 81 -6.87 0.24 14.69
CA GLU A 81 -7.93 1.10 15.18
C GLU A 81 -7.31 2.34 15.79
N GLN A 82 -7.99 3.45 15.59
CA GLN A 82 -7.51 4.72 16.12
C GLN A 82 -8.24 5.08 17.39
#